data_5651e92a497cdbf67665dd471e0f85b3
#
_entry.id   5651e92a497cdbf67665dd471e0f85b3
#
_cell.length_a   1.000
_cell.length_b   1.000
_cell.length_c   1.000
_cell.angle_alpha   90.00
_cell.angle_beta   90.00
_cell.angle_gamma   90.00
#
_symmetry.space_group_name_H-M   'P 1'
#
loop_
_entity.id
_entity.type
_entity.pdbx_description
1 polymer ?
#
loop_
_entity_poly.entity_id
_entity_poly.type
_entity_poly.pdbx_seq_one_letter_code
_entity_poly.pdbx_strand_id
1 'polypeptide(L)'
;MTGAIEDAVAVLAGRRIAVLTGAGVSTDSGIPDYRGEGAPVRTPMTVQHFLASEHARRRYWVGSHMGWRRFSSVLPNGGHAALAALERRRIATGVITQNVDGLHLQAGSQRVVELHGTMRRVVCLHCGQVFDRRNIAVQIDADNPWLVAGEDAVLLPDGDVRPASVDGFRLPVCSVCGGMLKPEVVFFGETIPVGRFAGAERLVAGAEALLVAGSSLAVNSGMRLIQRAHRRELPIVIVNRGQTRADARAAVKVDAGTSDVLAALAEHLPEPATP
;
A
#
# COMPACT_ATOMS: atom_id res chain seq x y z
N MET A 1 3.25 8.83 25.48
CA MET A 1 3.75 8.68 24.09
C MET A 1 5.27 8.51 24.06
N THR A 2 6.04 9.32 24.77
CA THR A 2 7.52 9.25 24.81
C THR A 2 8.03 7.86 25.26
N GLY A 3 7.56 7.30 26.37
CA GLY A 3 7.99 5.99 26.87
C GLY A 3 7.77 4.83 25.91
N ALA A 4 6.61 4.79 25.21
CA ALA A 4 6.35 3.72 24.24
C ALA A 4 7.26 3.80 22.99
N ILE A 5 7.72 5.00 22.63
CA ILE A 5 8.72 5.17 21.55
C ILE A 5 10.10 4.69 22.03
N GLU A 6 10.48 5.03 23.28
CA GLU A 6 11.72 4.56 23.91
C GLU A 6 11.76 3.02 23.99
N ASP A 7 10.64 2.39 24.39
CA ASP A 7 10.50 0.94 24.41
C ASP A 7 10.64 0.34 23.00
N ALA A 8 10.03 0.98 21.98
CA ALA A 8 10.15 0.56 20.59
C ALA A 8 11.60 0.66 20.09
N VAL A 9 12.30 1.75 20.41
CA VAL A 9 13.74 1.91 20.11
C VAL A 9 14.54 0.80 20.80
N ALA A 10 14.32 0.54 22.09
CA ALA A 10 15.04 -0.49 22.84
C ALA A 10 14.85 -1.90 22.23
N VAL A 11 13.62 -2.22 21.78
CA VAL A 11 13.33 -3.51 21.13
C VAL A 11 13.98 -3.61 19.75
N LEU A 12 14.07 -2.52 19.02
CA LEU A 12 14.56 -2.53 17.61
C LEU A 12 16.07 -2.26 17.50
N ALA A 13 16.70 -1.70 18.52
CA ALA A 13 18.11 -1.29 18.49
C ALA A 13 19.05 -2.44 18.14
N GLY A 14 19.99 -2.17 17.21
CA GLY A 14 20.99 -3.12 16.76
C GLY A 14 20.47 -4.29 15.91
N ARG A 15 19.18 -4.30 15.56
CA ARG A 15 18.55 -5.36 14.76
C ARG A 15 18.30 -4.91 13.33
N ARG A 16 18.40 -5.84 12.41
CA ARG A 16 17.88 -5.67 11.03
C ARG A 16 16.37 -5.85 11.04
N ILE A 17 15.64 -4.88 10.52
CA ILE A 17 14.19 -4.76 10.67
C ILE A 17 13.51 -4.98 9.33
N ALA A 18 12.57 -5.94 9.22
CA ALA A 18 11.61 -5.93 8.13
C ALA A 18 10.48 -4.95 8.47
N VAL A 19 10.04 -4.16 7.49
CA VAL A 19 8.96 -3.19 7.69
C VAL A 19 7.72 -3.64 6.92
N LEU A 20 6.57 -3.70 7.60
CA LEU A 20 5.26 -3.95 7.00
C LEU A 20 4.39 -2.70 7.15
N THR A 21 3.97 -2.10 6.03
CA THR A 21 3.15 -0.88 6.05
C THR A 21 1.74 -1.11 5.51
N GLY A 22 0.80 -0.27 5.96
CA GLY A 22 -0.57 -0.18 5.46
C GLY A 22 -1.01 1.26 5.26
N ALA A 23 -2.30 1.49 4.98
CA ALA A 23 -2.84 2.79 4.57
C ALA A 23 -2.60 3.92 5.57
N GLY A 24 -2.50 3.62 6.86
CA GLY A 24 -2.20 4.61 7.90
C GLY A 24 -0.83 5.29 7.76
N VAL A 25 0.10 4.76 6.96
CA VAL A 25 1.37 5.47 6.66
C VAL A 25 1.14 6.62 5.67
N SER A 26 0.12 6.52 4.82
CA SER A 26 -0.15 7.49 3.75
C SER A 26 -1.19 8.56 4.14
N THR A 27 -1.75 8.52 5.36
CA THR A 27 -2.76 9.50 5.81
C THR A 27 -2.21 10.93 5.84
N ASP A 28 -0.99 11.11 6.31
CA ASP A 28 -0.31 12.42 6.35
C ASP A 28 0.13 12.89 4.95
N SER A 29 -0.01 12.06 3.93
CA SER A 29 0.11 12.42 2.51
C SER A 29 -1.22 12.83 1.89
N GLY A 30 -2.34 12.76 2.65
CA GLY A 30 -3.68 13.08 2.17
C GLY A 30 -4.44 11.91 1.51
N ILE A 31 -3.92 10.67 1.59
CA ILE A 31 -4.65 9.48 1.18
C ILE A 31 -5.37 8.93 2.42
N PRO A 32 -6.71 8.84 2.42
CA PRO A 32 -7.44 8.32 3.56
C PRO A 32 -7.13 6.83 3.78
N ASP A 33 -7.26 6.36 5.00
CA ASP A 33 -7.20 4.94 5.29
C ASP A 33 -8.58 4.25 5.18
N TYR A 34 -8.60 2.94 5.34
CA TYR A 34 -9.82 2.13 5.17
C TYR A 34 -10.69 2.05 6.42
N ARG A 35 -10.18 2.39 7.60
CA ARG A 35 -10.80 2.07 8.91
C ARG A 35 -10.58 3.12 9.99
N GLY A 36 -9.88 4.20 9.70
CA GLY A 36 -9.72 5.33 10.61
C GLY A 36 -11.06 6.01 10.88
N GLU A 37 -11.07 6.88 11.87
CA GLU A 37 -12.24 7.68 12.21
C GLU A 37 -12.70 8.48 10.98
N GLY A 38 -13.98 8.37 10.62
CA GLY A 38 -14.53 8.99 9.41
C GLY A 38 -14.29 8.23 8.10
N ALA A 39 -13.66 7.05 8.13
CA ALA A 39 -13.47 6.25 6.91
C ALA A 39 -14.82 5.86 6.27
N PRO A 40 -15.00 6.06 4.96
CA PRO A 40 -16.26 5.78 4.29
C PRO A 40 -16.56 4.28 4.24
N VAL A 41 -17.81 3.90 4.53
CA VAL A 41 -18.26 2.50 4.34
C VAL A 41 -18.16 2.13 2.87
N ARG A 42 -17.46 1.04 2.55
CA ARG A 42 -17.21 0.56 1.19
C ARG A 42 -17.54 -0.90 1.00
N THR A 43 -18.00 -1.20 -0.21
CA THR A 43 -17.93 -2.54 -0.78
C THR A 43 -16.83 -2.53 -1.85
N PRO A 44 -15.63 -3.04 -1.56
CA PRO A 44 -14.52 -3.00 -2.51
C PRO A 44 -14.81 -3.90 -3.71
N MET A 45 -14.24 -3.55 -4.87
CA MET A 45 -14.33 -4.37 -6.08
C MET A 45 -13.70 -5.74 -5.84
N THR A 46 -14.43 -6.80 -6.18
CA THR A 46 -13.89 -8.16 -6.23
C THR A 46 -13.44 -8.50 -7.65
N VAL A 47 -12.46 -9.39 -7.78
CA VAL A 47 -11.99 -9.83 -9.11
C VAL A 47 -13.13 -10.52 -9.89
N GLN A 48 -13.96 -11.32 -9.23
CA GLN A 48 -15.11 -12.00 -9.85
C GLN A 48 -16.10 -10.98 -10.44
N HIS A 49 -16.43 -9.93 -9.67
CA HIS A 49 -17.35 -8.90 -10.14
C HIS A 49 -16.75 -8.08 -11.31
N PHE A 50 -15.46 -7.73 -11.24
CA PHE A 50 -14.75 -7.05 -12.31
C PHE A 50 -14.74 -7.87 -13.62
N LEU A 51 -14.48 -9.17 -13.53
CA LEU A 51 -14.41 -10.06 -14.70
C LEU A 51 -15.79 -10.34 -15.32
N ALA A 52 -16.81 -10.55 -14.49
CA ALA A 52 -18.13 -10.99 -14.93
C ALA A 52 -18.97 -9.88 -15.56
N SER A 53 -18.76 -8.60 -15.20
CA SER A 53 -19.67 -7.51 -15.58
C SER A 53 -18.94 -6.36 -16.28
N GLU A 54 -19.35 -6.06 -17.51
CA GLU A 54 -18.87 -4.87 -18.21
C GLU A 54 -19.26 -3.59 -17.47
N HIS A 55 -20.46 -3.53 -16.92
CA HIS A 55 -20.92 -2.39 -16.11
C HIS A 55 -20.03 -2.20 -14.88
N ALA A 56 -19.63 -3.29 -14.19
CA ALA A 56 -18.70 -3.22 -13.05
C ALA A 56 -17.32 -2.68 -13.47
N ARG A 57 -16.81 -3.10 -14.64
CA ARG A 57 -15.57 -2.56 -15.20
C ARG A 57 -15.68 -1.07 -15.54
N ARG A 58 -16.80 -0.65 -16.14
CA ARG A 58 -17.05 0.79 -16.42
C ARG A 58 -17.05 1.59 -15.12
N ARG A 59 -17.80 1.16 -14.11
CA ARG A 59 -17.79 1.81 -12.78
C ARG A 59 -16.40 1.91 -12.20
N TYR A 60 -15.65 0.82 -12.25
CA TYR A 60 -14.28 0.80 -11.74
C TYR A 60 -13.39 1.80 -12.50
N TRP A 61 -13.35 1.71 -13.82
CA TRP A 61 -12.48 2.55 -14.63
C TRP A 61 -12.82 4.03 -14.59
N VAL A 62 -14.11 4.39 -14.55
CA VAL A 62 -14.55 5.79 -14.36
C VAL A 62 -14.07 6.30 -13.00
N GLY A 63 -14.37 5.59 -11.91
CA GLY A 63 -13.98 6.01 -10.56
C GLY A 63 -12.47 6.10 -10.39
N SER A 64 -11.76 5.07 -10.85
CA SER A 64 -10.30 5.02 -10.80
C SER A 64 -9.64 6.10 -11.67
N HIS A 65 -10.22 6.45 -12.83
CA HIS A 65 -9.69 7.50 -13.69
C HIS A 65 -9.93 8.89 -13.11
N MET A 66 -11.13 9.15 -12.60
CA MET A 66 -11.46 10.42 -11.93
C MET A 66 -10.55 10.69 -10.73
N GLY A 67 -10.27 9.65 -9.92
CA GLY A 67 -9.37 9.76 -8.77
C GLY A 67 -7.89 9.82 -9.12
N TRP A 68 -7.50 9.28 -10.28
CA TRP A 68 -6.10 9.09 -10.65
C TRP A 68 -5.27 10.37 -10.67
N ARG A 69 -5.80 11.47 -11.20
CA ARG A 69 -5.08 12.75 -11.28
C ARG A 69 -4.63 13.20 -9.89
N ARG A 70 -5.55 13.21 -8.93
CA ARG A 70 -5.26 13.58 -7.53
C ARG A 70 -4.37 12.53 -6.86
N PHE A 71 -4.67 11.26 -7.01
CA PHE A 71 -3.89 10.17 -6.43
C PHE A 71 -2.44 10.15 -6.91
N SER A 72 -2.23 10.39 -8.22
CA SER A 72 -0.89 10.40 -8.81
C SER A 72 -0.04 11.63 -8.45
N SER A 73 -0.65 12.72 -7.96
CA SER A 73 0.05 13.94 -7.53
C SER A 73 0.39 13.95 -6.04
N VAL A 74 -0.08 12.96 -5.27
CA VAL A 74 0.25 12.85 -3.84
C VAL A 74 1.74 12.62 -3.65
N LEU A 75 2.32 13.33 -2.69
CA LEU A 75 3.73 13.23 -2.35
C LEU A 75 3.96 12.37 -1.10
N PRO A 76 5.12 11.70 -0.99
CA PRO A 76 5.53 11.04 0.24
C PRO A 76 5.58 12.01 1.43
N ASN A 77 5.27 11.52 2.62
CA ASN A 77 5.39 12.26 3.87
C ASN A 77 6.67 11.88 4.64
N GLY A 78 6.86 12.49 5.82
CA GLY A 78 8.01 12.24 6.70
C GLY A 78 8.19 10.77 7.10
N GLY A 79 7.10 10.03 7.27
CA GLY A 79 7.15 8.59 7.58
C GLY A 79 7.76 7.76 6.45
N HIS A 80 7.42 8.04 5.19
CA HIS A 80 8.03 7.41 4.02
C HIS A 80 9.53 7.74 3.92
N ALA A 81 9.89 9.01 4.13
CA ALA A 81 11.28 9.47 4.12
C ALA A 81 12.12 8.80 5.23
N ALA A 82 11.54 8.66 6.43
CA ALA A 82 12.16 7.97 7.55
C ALA A 82 12.46 6.49 7.24
N LEU A 83 11.50 5.78 6.64
CA LEU A 83 11.72 4.38 6.23
C LEU A 83 12.80 4.24 5.16
N ALA A 84 12.84 5.15 4.18
CA ALA A 84 13.91 5.20 3.19
C ALA A 84 15.29 5.50 3.84
N ALA A 85 15.33 6.33 4.88
CA ALA A 85 16.56 6.60 5.65
C ALA A 85 17.04 5.37 6.43
N LEU A 86 16.12 4.64 7.09
CA LEU A 86 16.44 3.38 7.77
C LEU A 86 16.99 2.32 6.80
N GLU A 87 16.47 2.27 5.58
CA GLU A 87 16.98 1.36 4.54
C GLU A 87 18.39 1.74 4.09
N ARG A 88 18.67 3.02 3.81
CA ARG A 88 20.02 3.51 3.46
C ARG A 88 21.05 3.20 4.54
N ARG A 89 20.67 3.28 5.82
CA ARG A 89 21.50 2.93 6.98
C ARG A 89 21.56 1.43 7.26
N ARG A 90 20.99 0.59 6.37
CA ARG A 90 20.96 -0.89 6.50
C ARG A 90 20.24 -1.40 7.77
N ILE A 91 19.48 -0.54 8.45
CA ILE A 91 18.63 -0.89 9.59
C ILE A 91 17.39 -1.62 9.07
N ALA A 92 16.71 -1.08 8.04
CA ALA A 92 15.61 -1.78 7.40
C ALA A 92 16.11 -2.71 6.30
N THR A 93 15.66 -3.96 6.30
CA THR A 93 15.93 -4.96 5.24
C THR A 93 15.17 -4.65 3.96
N GLY A 94 14.13 -3.82 4.04
CA GLY A 94 13.24 -3.35 3.00
C GLY A 94 11.83 -3.17 3.52
N VAL A 95 10.96 -2.65 2.66
CA VAL A 95 9.55 -2.35 2.98
C VAL A 95 8.63 -3.33 2.26
N ILE A 96 7.73 -3.94 3.00
CA ILE A 96 6.59 -4.70 2.50
C ILE A 96 5.37 -3.80 2.67
N THR A 97 4.78 -3.34 1.58
CA THR A 97 3.62 -2.46 1.67
C THR A 97 2.34 -3.14 1.18
N GLN A 98 1.25 -2.93 1.92
CA GLN A 98 -0.11 -3.28 1.50
C GLN A 98 -0.70 -2.18 0.60
N ASN A 99 -0.08 -0.99 0.58
CA ASN A 99 -0.53 0.15 -0.19
C ASN A 99 -0.24 -0.02 -1.68
N VAL A 100 -1.05 0.63 -2.49
CA VAL A 100 -0.96 0.61 -3.96
C VAL A 100 -0.54 1.96 -4.55
N ASP A 101 -0.13 2.91 -3.68
CA ASP A 101 0.15 4.30 -4.01
C ASP A 101 1.54 4.54 -4.64
N GLY A 102 2.50 3.65 -4.36
CA GLY A 102 3.88 3.77 -4.82
C GLY A 102 4.71 4.83 -4.08
N LEU A 103 4.24 5.35 -2.93
CA LEU A 103 4.90 6.44 -2.21
C LEU A 103 6.23 6.01 -1.58
N HIS A 104 6.40 4.77 -1.17
CA HIS A 104 7.69 4.27 -0.67
C HIS A 104 8.80 4.34 -1.72
N LEU A 105 8.51 3.93 -2.97
CA LEU A 105 9.45 4.04 -4.08
C LEU A 105 9.76 5.51 -4.40
N GLN A 106 8.73 6.36 -4.38
CA GLN A 106 8.89 7.80 -4.62
C GLN A 106 9.71 8.50 -3.51
N ALA A 107 9.64 8.02 -2.25
CA ALA A 107 10.45 8.49 -1.14
C ALA A 107 11.92 8.04 -1.20
N GLY A 108 12.27 7.16 -2.14
CA GLY A 108 13.63 6.67 -2.33
C GLY A 108 13.93 5.31 -1.68
N SER A 109 12.92 4.59 -1.15
CA SER A 109 13.11 3.19 -0.76
C SER A 109 13.44 2.32 -1.98
N GLN A 110 14.45 1.46 -1.87
CA GLN A 110 14.95 0.64 -2.98
C GLN A 110 14.39 -0.78 -2.97
N ARG A 111 14.21 -1.35 -1.79
CA ARG A 111 13.78 -2.74 -1.58
C ARG A 111 12.32 -2.76 -1.11
N VAL A 112 11.40 -2.48 -2.05
CA VAL A 112 9.96 -2.42 -1.78
C VAL A 112 9.25 -3.62 -2.41
N VAL A 113 8.45 -4.32 -1.60
CA VAL A 113 7.50 -5.33 -2.06
C VAL A 113 6.09 -4.77 -1.96
N GLU A 114 5.52 -4.36 -3.09
CA GLU A 114 4.12 -3.92 -3.20
C GLU A 114 3.21 -5.15 -3.14
N LEU A 115 2.85 -5.59 -1.93
CA LEU A 115 2.16 -6.86 -1.66
C LEU A 115 0.84 -6.99 -2.42
N HIS A 116 0.09 -5.89 -2.51
CA HIS A 116 -1.17 -5.82 -3.23
C HIS A 116 -1.07 -5.18 -4.61
N GLY A 117 0.14 -5.01 -5.13
CA GLY A 117 0.39 -4.39 -6.44
C GLY A 117 0.42 -2.87 -6.39
N THR A 118 0.20 -2.26 -7.55
CA THR A 118 0.33 -0.80 -7.69
C THR A 118 -0.71 -0.23 -8.66
N MET A 119 -1.22 0.96 -8.35
CA MET A 119 -2.08 1.72 -9.26
C MET A 119 -1.32 2.37 -10.42
N ARG A 120 0.01 2.39 -10.36
CA ARG A 120 0.87 3.00 -11.40
C ARG A 120 1.02 2.14 -12.65
N ARG A 121 0.60 0.89 -12.61
CA ARG A 121 0.66 -0.05 -13.75
C ARG A 121 -0.71 -0.65 -14.05
N VAL A 122 -0.87 -1.01 -15.32
CA VAL A 122 -2.06 -1.69 -15.84
C VAL A 122 -1.59 -2.91 -16.63
N VAL A 123 -2.24 -4.04 -16.43
CA VAL A 123 -1.92 -5.29 -17.11
C VAL A 123 -3.04 -5.72 -18.02
N CYS A 124 -2.70 -6.22 -19.20
CA CYS A 124 -3.63 -6.90 -20.08
C CYS A 124 -3.87 -8.33 -19.59
N LEU A 125 -5.12 -8.68 -19.32
CA LEU A 125 -5.47 -10.02 -18.84
C LEU A 125 -5.39 -11.09 -19.94
N HIS A 126 -5.25 -10.69 -21.21
CA HIS A 126 -5.14 -11.61 -22.34
C HIS A 126 -3.67 -11.92 -22.69
N CYS A 127 -2.86 -10.90 -22.97
CA CYS A 127 -1.49 -11.09 -23.45
C CYS A 127 -0.40 -10.82 -22.37
N GLY A 128 -0.77 -10.38 -21.19
CA GLY A 128 0.17 -10.08 -20.10
C GLY A 128 0.95 -8.77 -20.26
N GLN A 129 0.74 -8.02 -21.35
CA GLN A 129 1.42 -6.73 -21.55
C GLN A 129 1.14 -5.79 -20.36
N VAL A 130 2.18 -5.16 -19.85
CA VAL A 130 2.10 -4.17 -18.77
C VAL A 130 2.30 -2.78 -19.35
N PHE A 131 1.46 -1.84 -18.92
CA PHE A 131 1.46 -0.44 -19.32
C PHE A 131 1.65 0.47 -18.11
N ASP A 132 2.28 1.63 -18.33
CA ASP A 132 2.20 2.73 -17.36
C ASP A 132 0.74 3.24 -17.29
N ARG A 133 0.24 3.47 -16.08
CA ARG A 133 -1.13 3.96 -15.87
C ARG A 133 -1.40 5.30 -16.56
N ARG A 134 -0.36 6.14 -16.71
CA ARG A 134 -0.47 7.43 -17.40
C ARG A 134 -0.84 7.26 -18.88
N ASN A 135 -0.26 6.25 -19.55
CA ASN A 135 -0.59 5.99 -20.96
C ASN A 135 -2.05 5.55 -21.10
N ILE A 136 -2.54 4.75 -20.17
CA ILE A 136 -3.95 4.35 -20.15
C ILE A 136 -4.86 5.53 -19.80
N ALA A 137 -4.42 6.47 -18.96
CA ALA A 137 -5.16 7.69 -18.67
C ALA A 137 -5.33 8.55 -19.93
N VAL A 138 -4.28 8.71 -20.74
CA VAL A 138 -4.35 9.41 -22.03
C VAL A 138 -5.35 8.74 -22.99
N GLN A 139 -5.35 7.41 -23.06
CA GLN A 139 -6.33 6.67 -23.86
C GLN A 139 -7.77 6.94 -23.37
N ILE A 140 -8.00 6.87 -22.06
CA ILE A 140 -9.33 7.11 -21.47
C ILE A 140 -9.78 8.54 -21.74
N ASP A 141 -8.91 9.55 -21.58
CA ASP A 141 -9.23 10.95 -21.88
C ASP A 141 -9.61 11.15 -23.35
N ALA A 142 -8.89 10.52 -24.28
CA ALA A 142 -9.16 10.60 -25.70
C ALA A 142 -10.50 9.93 -26.11
N ASP A 143 -10.78 8.75 -25.52
CA ASP A 143 -11.99 7.99 -25.83
C ASP A 143 -13.25 8.52 -25.12
N ASN A 144 -13.08 9.31 -24.03
CA ASN A 144 -14.15 9.83 -23.18
C ASN A 144 -13.96 11.32 -22.83
N PRO A 145 -13.93 12.22 -23.83
CA PRO A 145 -13.64 13.65 -23.61
C PRO A 145 -14.66 14.39 -22.74
N TRP A 146 -15.84 13.79 -22.54
CA TRP A 146 -16.90 14.29 -21.68
C TRP A 146 -16.65 13.99 -20.19
N LEU A 147 -15.72 13.08 -19.85
CA LEU A 147 -15.46 12.67 -18.49
C LEU A 147 -14.57 13.71 -17.78
N VAL A 148 -15.18 14.64 -17.10
CA VAL A 148 -14.49 15.65 -16.31
C VAL A 148 -14.54 15.26 -14.83
N ALA A 149 -13.37 15.19 -14.18
CA ALA A 149 -13.32 15.00 -12.73
C ALA A 149 -13.85 16.26 -12.04
N GLY A 150 -14.89 16.13 -11.22
CA GLY A 150 -15.36 17.22 -10.36
C GLY A 150 -14.29 17.54 -9.29
N GLU A 151 -14.09 18.82 -9.00
CA GLU A 151 -13.08 19.28 -8.01
C GLU A 151 -13.37 18.76 -6.59
N ASP A 152 -14.63 18.49 -6.26
CA ASP A 152 -15.10 18.06 -4.94
C ASP A 152 -15.14 16.53 -4.75
N ALA A 153 -14.59 15.76 -5.68
CA ALA A 153 -14.64 14.31 -5.60
C ALA A 153 -13.83 13.77 -4.43
N VAL A 154 -14.49 13.06 -3.49
CA VAL A 154 -13.84 12.44 -2.33
C VAL A 154 -12.97 11.27 -2.78
N LEU A 155 -11.66 11.41 -2.59
CA LEU A 155 -10.69 10.35 -2.87
C LEU A 155 -10.86 9.20 -1.88
N LEU A 156 -10.86 7.98 -2.39
CA LEU A 156 -10.90 6.75 -1.59
C LEU A 156 -9.48 6.20 -1.39
N PRO A 157 -9.25 5.29 -0.41
CA PRO A 157 -7.91 4.76 -0.08
C PRO A 157 -7.17 4.08 -1.23
N ASP A 158 -7.87 3.57 -2.23
CA ASP A 158 -7.33 2.97 -3.46
C ASP A 158 -7.28 3.95 -4.64
N GLY A 159 -7.46 5.24 -4.37
CA GLY A 159 -7.42 6.28 -5.39
C GLY A 159 -8.69 6.38 -6.25
N ASP A 160 -9.75 5.65 -5.93
CA ASP A 160 -11.01 5.73 -6.65
C ASP A 160 -11.89 6.90 -6.18
N VAL A 161 -12.84 7.28 -7.03
CA VAL A 161 -13.93 8.20 -6.74
C VAL A 161 -15.25 7.51 -7.10
N ARG A 162 -16.36 7.84 -6.44
CA ARG A 162 -17.68 7.32 -6.80
C ARG A 162 -18.22 8.06 -8.01
N PRO A 163 -18.36 7.41 -9.19
CA PRO A 163 -18.96 8.07 -10.36
C PRO A 163 -20.46 8.23 -10.19
N ALA A 164 -21.00 9.36 -10.68
CA ALA A 164 -22.44 9.60 -10.74
C ALA A 164 -23.12 8.77 -11.84
N SER A 165 -22.48 8.62 -13.01
CA SER A 165 -22.91 7.76 -14.11
C SER A 165 -21.69 7.12 -14.78
N VAL A 166 -21.96 6.03 -15.50
CA VAL A 166 -20.98 5.33 -16.35
C VAL A 166 -21.48 5.17 -17.78
N ASP A 167 -22.61 5.83 -18.09
CA ASP A 167 -23.24 5.73 -19.40
C ASP A 167 -22.36 6.34 -20.49
N GLY A 168 -22.26 5.65 -21.62
CA GLY A 168 -21.42 6.08 -22.73
C GLY A 168 -19.91 5.94 -22.51
N PHE A 169 -19.45 5.49 -21.31
CA PHE A 169 -18.01 5.32 -21.07
C PHE A 169 -17.43 4.19 -21.91
N ARG A 170 -16.40 4.52 -22.67
CA ARG A 170 -15.61 3.56 -23.46
C ARG A 170 -14.48 3.00 -22.61
N LEU A 171 -14.50 1.67 -22.41
CA LEU A 171 -13.48 0.97 -21.65
C LEU A 171 -12.14 1.04 -22.37
N PRO A 172 -11.01 1.28 -21.65
CA PRO A 172 -9.70 1.15 -22.24
C PRO A 172 -9.42 -0.31 -22.63
N VAL A 173 -8.76 -0.50 -23.76
CA VAL A 173 -8.38 -1.80 -24.27
C VAL A 173 -6.87 -1.87 -24.51
N CYS A 174 -6.34 -3.08 -24.51
CA CYS A 174 -4.92 -3.30 -24.78
C CYS A 174 -4.56 -2.85 -26.19
N SER A 175 -3.60 -1.95 -26.34
CA SER A 175 -3.14 -1.47 -27.66
C SER A 175 -2.38 -2.53 -28.47
N VAL A 176 -1.99 -3.66 -27.85
CA VAL A 176 -1.28 -4.76 -28.50
C VAL A 176 -2.24 -5.82 -29.05
N CYS A 177 -3.28 -6.19 -28.26
CA CYS A 177 -4.15 -7.33 -28.63
C CYS A 177 -5.65 -7.05 -28.50
N GLY A 178 -6.06 -5.82 -28.17
CA GLY A 178 -7.47 -5.47 -27.93
C GLY A 178 -8.07 -6.07 -26.63
N GLY A 179 -7.29 -6.81 -25.85
CA GLY A 179 -7.76 -7.53 -24.66
C GLY A 179 -8.11 -6.62 -23.50
N MET A 180 -8.78 -7.22 -22.51
CA MET A 180 -9.24 -6.56 -21.29
C MET A 180 -8.05 -6.05 -20.45
N LEU A 181 -8.11 -4.80 -20.00
CA LEU A 181 -7.15 -4.18 -19.11
C LEU A 181 -7.66 -4.20 -17.66
N LYS A 182 -6.73 -4.45 -16.74
CA LYS A 182 -6.93 -4.38 -15.29
C LYS A 182 -5.75 -3.64 -14.65
N PRO A 183 -5.95 -2.74 -13.64
CA PRO A 183 -4.81 -2.22 -12.89
C PRO A 183 -4.05 -3.36 -12.22
N GLU A 184 -2.75 -3.22 -12.09
CA GLU A 184 -1.89 -4.25 -11.50
C GLU A 184 -2.01 -4.26 -9.96
N VAL A 185 -3.24 -4.27 -9.46
CA VAL A 185 -3.55 -4.42 -8.03
C VAL A 185 -4.24 -5.76 -7.79
N VAL A 186 -4.05 -6.30 -6.59
CA VAL A 186 -4.74 -7.51 -6.13
C VAL A 186 -6.12 -7.11 -5.63
N PHE A 187 -7.15 -7.43 -6.38
CA PHE A 187 -8.54 -7.20 -5.97
C PHE A 187 -8.96 -8.16 -4.84
N PHE A 188 -10.01 -7.81 -4.13
CA PHE A 188 -10.60 -8.74 -3.17
C PHE A 188 -11.05 -10.03 -3.87
N GLY A 189 -10.80 -11.18 -3.24
CA GLY A 189 -11.02 -12.49 -3.84
C GLY A 189 -9.93 -12.95 -4.83
N GLU A 190 -8.92 -12.13 -5.08
CA GLU A 190 -7.77 -12.50 -5.92
C GLU A 190 -6.60 -13.00 -5.06
N THR A 191 -5.86 -13.96 -5.59
CA THR A 191 -4.67 -14.47 -4.92
C THR A 191 -3.46 -13.57 -5.21
N ILE A 192 -2.71 -13.23 -4.17
CA ILE A 192 -1.43 -12.53 -4.35
C ILE A 192 -0.48 -13.41 -5.17
N PRO A 193 0.16 -12.89 -6.21
CA PRO A 193 1.14 -13.65 -6.99
C PRO A 193 2.21 -14.29 -6.11
N VAL A 194 2.48 -15.59 -6.33
CA VAL A 194 3.39 -16.39 -5.49
C VAL A 194 4.76 -15.72 -5.34
N GLY A 195 5.35 -15.24 -6.44
CA GLY A 195 6.66 -14.57 -6.41
C GLY A 195 6.67 -13.29 -5.58
N ARG A 196 5.55 -12.54 -5.58
CA ARG A 196 5.40 -11.31 -4.79
C ARG A 196 5.34 -11.62 -3.29
N PHE A 197 4.53 -12.60 -2.89
CA PHE A 197 4.46 -13.03 -1.50
C PHE A 197 5.78 -13.64 -1.01
N ALA A 198 6.45 -14.45 -1.83
CA ALA A 198 7.79 -14.99 -1.55
C ALA A 198 8.84 -13.86 -1.37
N GLY A 199 8.72 -12.76 -2.12
CA GLY A 199 9.54 -11.57 -1.93
C GLY A 199 9.38 -10.97 -0.52
N ALA A 200 8.13 -10.84 -0.06
CA ALA A 200 7.84 -10.37 1.30
C ALA A 200 8.38 -11.35 2.37
N GLU A 201 8.21 -12.65 2.17
CA GLU A 201 8.75 -13.66 3.09
C GLU A 201 10.29 -13.60 3.17
N ARG A 202 10.99 -13.33 2.07
CA ARG A 202 12.46 -13.16 2.08
C ARG A 202 12.90 -11.95 2.91
N LEU A 203 12.18 -10.81 2.85
CA LEU A 203 12.49 -9.66 3.68
C LEU A 203 12.33 -9.99 5.17
N VAL A 204 11.25 -10.67 5.56
CA VAL A 204 11.05 -11.13 6.93
C VAL A 204 12.11 -12.18 7.31
N ALA A 205 12.48 -13.08 6.41
CA ALA A 205 13.50 -14.10 6.67
C ALA A 205 14.88 -13.51 6.93
N GLY A 206 15.23 -12.41 6.27
CA GLY A 206 16.51 -11.70 6.47
C GLY A 206 16.53 -10.75 7.67
N ALA A 207 15.42 -10.65 8.43
CA ALA A 207 15.29 -9.72 9.54
C ALA A 207 15.41 -10.39 10.91
N GLU A 208 15.67 -9.56 11.92
CA GLU A 208 15.78 -9.90 13.34
C GLU A 208 14.68 -9.25 14.18
N ALA A 209 13.88 -8.37 13.57
CA ALA A 209 12.67 -7.78 14.12
C ALA A 209 11.67 -7.45 13.00
N LEU A 210 10.39 -7.30 13.35
CA LEU A 210 9.34 -6.82 12.45
C LEU A 210 8.74 -5.52 12.99
N LEU A 211 8.79 -4.46 12.18
CA LEU A 211 8.07 -3.21 12.43
C LEU A 211 6.80 -3.18 11.57
N VAL A 212 5.65 -3.02 12.19
CA VAL A 212 4.36 -2.79 11.51
C VAL A 212 3.98 -1.34 11.69
N ALA A 213 3.71 -0.63 10.59
CA ALA A 213 3.34 0.78 10.63
C ALA A 213 2.07 1.05 9.82
N GLY A 214 1.07 1.68 10.46
CA GLY A 214 -0.16 2.13 9.82
C GLY A 214 -1.03 1.01 9.24
N SER A 215 -1.05 -0.16 9.85
CA SER A 215 -1.86 -1.28 9.41
C SER A 215 -2.67 -1.90 10.53
N SER A 216 -3.99 -1.95 10.38
CA SER A 216 -4.88 -2.68 11.28
C SER A 216 -4.74 -4.20 11.15
N LEU A 217 -4.00 -4.70 10.16
CA LEU A 217 -3.80 -6.13 9.87
C LEU A 217 -5.10 -6.92 9.65
N ALA A 218 -6.18 -6.26 9.26
CA ALA A 218 -7.48 -6.91 9.04
C ALA A 218 -7.44 -7.89 7.85
N VAL A 219 -6.58 -7.65 6.86
CA VAL A 219 -6.41 -8.52 5.69
C VAL A 219 -5.41 -9.64 6.00
N ASN A 220 -5.77 -10.88 5.61
CA ASN A 220 -4.99 -12.06 5.94
C ASN A 220 -3.55 -12.07 5.40
N SER A 221 -3.28 -11.36 4.30
CA SER A 221 -1.92 -11.27 3.74
C SER A 221 -0.91 -10.69 4.73
N GLY A 222 -1.26 -9.59 5.42
CA GLY A 222 -0.42 -9.02 6.49
C GLY A 222 -0.28 -9.98 7.67
N MET A 223 -1.39 -10.60 8.11
CA MET A 223 -1.37 -11.57 9.22
C MET A 223 -0.50 -12.80 8.94
N ARG A 224 -0.40 -13.27 7.70
CA ARG A 224 0.51 -14.36 7.33
C ARG A 224 1.99 -13.99 7.60
N LEU A 225 2.37 -12.73 7.35
CA LEU A 225 3.73 -12.25 7.64
C LEU A 225 3.97 -12.11 9.16
N ILE A 226 2.99 -11.62 9.92
CA ILE A 226 3.01 -11.64 11.39
C ILE A 226 3.22 -13.07 11.91
N GLN A 227 2.50 -14.04 11.37
CA GLN A 227 2.66 -15.45 11.76
C GLN A 227 4.05 -16.01 11.41
N ARG A 228 4.63 -15.57 10.29
CA ARG A 228 6.02 -15.94 9.93
C ARG A 228 7.04 -15.36 10.91
N ALA A 229 6.92 -14.08 11.27
CA ALA A 229 7.77 -13.44 12.26
C ALA A 229 7.63 -14.12 13.64
N HIS A 230 6.39 -14.36 14.07
CA HIS A 230 6.11 -15.01 15.36
C HIS A 230 6.69 -16.42 15.46
N ARG A 231 6.59 -17.27 14.40
CA ARG A 231 7.20 -18.61 14.39
C ARG A 231 8.73 -18.58 14.43
N ARG A 232 9.35 -17.45 14.08
CA ARG A 232 10.79 -17.22 14.19
C ARG A 232 11.17 -16.48 15.46
N GLU A 233 10.21 -16.28 16.37
CA GLU A 233 10.40 -15.57 17.65
C GLU A 233 10.95 -14.14 17.46
N LEU A 234 10.68 -13.52 16.30
CA LEU A 234 11.09 -12.14 16.08
C LEU A 234 10.24 -11.20 16.94
N PRO A 235 10.85 -10.25 17.65
CA PRO A 235 10.09 -9.20 18.29
C PRO A 235 9.32 -8.38 17.26
N ILE A 236 8.06 -8.06 17.59
CA ILE A 236 7.16 -7.31 16.72
C ILE A 236 6.84 -5.98 17.39
N VAL A 237 7.15 -4.88 16.71
CA VAL A 237 6.74 -3.55 17.13
C VAL A 237 5.61 -3.09 16.22
N ILE A 238 4.53 -2.56 16.79
CA ILE A 238 3.37 -2.05 16.04
C ILE A 238 3.20 -0.56 16.32
N VAL A 239 3.18 0.25 15.26
CA VAL A 239 2.86 1.67 15.28
C VAL A 239 1.55 1.86 14.51
N ASN A 240 0.45 2.09 15.20
CA ASN A 240 -0.87 2.25 14.58
C ASN A 240 -1.84 2.92 15.53
N ARG A 241 -2.64 3.87 15.03
CA ARG A 241 -3.79 4.40 15.78
C ARG A 241 -4.88 3.33 15.89
N GLY A 242 -5.35 3.10 17.13
CA GLY A 242 -6.38 2.11 17.40
C GLY A 242 -5.90 0.66 17.31
N GLN A 243 -6.83 -0.28 17.42
CA GLN A 243 -6.56 -1.71 17.53
C GLN A 243 -6.09 -2.36 16.22
N THR A 244 -5.23 -3.38 16.35
CA THR A 244 -4.84 -4.26 15.24
C THR A 244 -5.11 -5.73 15.59
N ARG A 245 -5.19 -6.59 14.56
CA ARG A 245 -5.36 -8.05 14.80
C ARG A 245 -4.15 -8.71 15.45
N ALA A 246 -3.03 -8.02 15.57
CA ALA A 246 -1.79 -8.60 16.09
C ALA A 246 -1.33 -7.95 17.41
N ASP A 247 -2.13 -7.11 18.06
CA ASP A 247 -1.74 -6.41 19.29
C ASP A 247 -1.25 -7.40 20.37
N ALA A 248 -1.91 -8.54 20.53
CA ALA A 248 -1.51 -9.59 21.48
C ALA A 248 -0.16 -10.28 21.15
N ARG A 249 0.43 -9.99 19.98
CA ARG A 249 1.73 -10.53 19.54
C ARG A 249 2.82 -9.46 19.50
N ALA A 250 2.47 -8.22 19.78
CA ALA A 250 3.42 -7.13 19.82
C ALA A 250 4.26 -7.18 21.09
N ALA A 251 5.58 -7.06 20.95
CA ALA A 251 6.46 -6.78 22.07
C ALA A 251 6.24 -5.34 22.59
N VAL A 252 5.99 -4.40 21.64
CA VAL A 252 5.63 -3.02 21.94
C VAL A 252 4.58 -2.56 20.93
N LYS A 253 3.56 -1.85 21.44
CA LYS A 253 2.60 -1.10 20.66
C LYS A 253 2.68 0.38 20.96
N VAL A 254 2.86 1.18 19.90
CA VAL A 254 2.76 2.64 19.94
C VAL A 254 1.43 3.04 19.31
N ASP A 255 0.47 3.49 20.11
CA ASP A 255 -0.82 3.99 19.64
C ASP A 255 -0.68 5.46 19.25
N ALA A 256 -0.23 5.69 18.01
CA ALA A 256 0.04 7.02 17.49
C ALA A 256 0.00 7.05 15.94
N GLY A 257 0.06 8.26 15.37
CA GLY A 257 0.33 8.47 13.96
C GLY A 257 1.71 7.96 13.56
N THR A 258 1.87 7.56 12.31
CA THR A 258 3.09 6.88 11.89
C THR A 258 4.25 7.82 11.60
N SER A 259 4.01 9.02 11.07
CA SER A 259 5.09 9.90 10.58
C SER A 259 6.06 10.32 11.67
N ASP A 260 5.54 10.81 12.82
CA ASP A 260 6.37 11.28 13.92
C ASP A 260 7.13 10.11 14.59
N VAL A 261 6.44 8.98 14.78
CA VAL A 261 7.07 7.80 15.39
C VAL A 261 8.16 7.23 14.49
N LEU A 262 7.92 7.12 13.18
CA LEU A 262 8.92 6.63 12.23
C LEU A 262 10.11 7.59 12.11
N ALA A 263 9.87 8.91 12.19
CA ALA A 263 10.94 9.91 12.25
C ALA A 263 11.81 9.73 13.50
N ALA A 264 11.19 9.59 14.68
CA ALA A 264 11.89 9.33 15.93
C ALA A 264 12.69 8.00 15.90
N LEU A 265 12.11 6.92 15.34
CA LEU A 265 12.83 5.66 15.14
C LEU A 265 14.04 5.83 14.21
N ALA A 266 13.89 6.60 13.13
CA ALA A 266 15.00 6.87 12.21
C ALA A 266 16.11 7.70 12.84
N GLU A 267 15.80 8.57 13.78
CA GLU A 267 16.76 9.38 14.53
C GLU A 267 17.53 8.56 15.59
N HIS A 268 16.81 7.74 16.34
CA HIS A 268 17.37 7.12 17.57
C HIS A 268 17.88 5.68 17.36
N LEU A 269 17.49 4.98 16.29
CA LEU A 269 18.00 3.63 16.07
C LEU A 269 19.47 3.63 15.65
N PRO A 270 20.36 2.92 16.36
CA PRO A 270 21.74 2.74 15.95
C PRO A 270 21.83 1.83 14.72
N GLU A 271 22.89 1.98 13.94
CA GLU A 271 23.18 1.03 12.86
C GLU A 271 23.47 -0.36 13.44
N PRO A 272 22.98 -1.43 12.79
CA PRO A 272 23.32 -2.78 13.22
C PRO A 272 24.82 -3.01 13.11
N ALA A 273 25.38 -3.80 14.05
CA ALA A 273 26.77 -4.17 13.97
C ALA A 273 27.07 -4.83 12.62
N THR A 274 28.16 -4.44 12.00
CA THR A 274 28.62 -5.09 10.75
C THR A 274 28.95 -6.54 11.06
N PRO A 275 28.44 -7.53 10.31
CA PRO A 275 28.72 -8.95 10.53
C PRO A 275 30.19 -9.27 10.30
#